data_0d91a00c72a0cfa9c8b55cd033ecc2de
#
_entry.id   0d91a00c72a0cfa9c8b55cd033ecc2de
#
_cell.length_a   1.000
_cell.length_b   1.000
_cell.length_c   1.000
_cell.angle_alpha   90.00
_cell.angle_beta   90.00
_cell.angle_gamma   90.00
#
_symmetry.space_group_name_H-M   'P 1'
#
loop_
_entity.id
_entity.type
_entity.pdbx_description
1 polymer ?
#
loop_
_entity_poly.entity_id
_entity_poly.type
_entity_poly.pdbx_seq_one_letter_code
_entity_poly.pdbx_strand_id
1 'polypeptide(L)'
;MNTCLYNSPIGVLKISGDNGKITGLSLCGKSDKVTCYAELQQNQQSIHCSGQGAQQQCSGLLAEACRQLDEYFQGQRKQFDLPIDYKGTPFQEKVWKELRSIPYGETRSYEDIAIGVGSPKAVRAVGQANHRNPILLLIPCHRVIHKNGDISGFACGIETKKYLLDLERLQFFK
;
A
#
# COMPACT_ATOMS: atom_id res chain seq x y z
N MET A 1 18.29 7.31 -2.03
CA MET A 1 17.07 6.48 -1.84
C MET A 1 17.40 5.35 -0.88
N ASN A 2 16.67 5.22 0.22
CA ASN A 2 16.85 4.17 1.22
C ASN A 2 15.70 3.17 1.07
N THR A 3 15.98 1.90 1.36
CA THR A 3 14.99 0.82 1.23
C THR A 3 15.07 -0.11 2.43
N CYS A 4 13.92 -0.61 2.90
CA CYS A 4 13.87 -1.69 3.87
C CYS A 4 12.84 -2.76 3.49
N LEU A 5 12.99 -3.96 4.03
CA LEU A 5 11.99 -5.03 3.94
C LEU A 5 11.25 -5.16 5.26
N TYR A 6 9.94 -5.31 5.17
CA TYR A 6 9.05 -5.48 6.29
C TYR A 6 8.24 -6.78 6.12
N ASN A 7 8.32 -7.68 7.11
CA ASN A 7 7.52 -8.90 7.13
C ASN A 7 6.12 -8.59 7.64
N SER A 8 5.12 -8.74 6.78
CA SER A 8 3.73 -8.50 7.11
C SER A 8 2.89 -9.78 6.99
N PRO A 9 1.65 -9.79 7.54
CA PRO A 9 0.72 -10.90 7.36
C PRO A 9 0.36 -11.21 5.90
N ILE A 10 0.50 -10.23 5.00
CA ILE A 10 0.25 -10.40 3.56
C ILE A 10 1.50 -10.78 2.76
N GLY A 11 2.65 -10.88 3.42
CA GLY A 11 3.95 -11.20 2.81
C GLY A 11 4.99 -10.11 3.05
N VAL A 12 6.14 -10.23 2.40
CA VAL A 12 7.24 -9.27 2.53
C VAL A 12 6.94 -8.00 1.75
N LEU A 13 6.95 -6.88 2.43
CA LEU A 13 6.79 -5.55 1.83
C LEU A 13 8.15 -4.89 1.67
N LYS A 14 8.40 -4.30 0.49
CA LYS A 14 9.56 -3.44 0.22
C LYS A 14 9.11 -1.99 0.39
N ILE A 15 9.72 -1.28 1.33
CA ILE A 15 9.48 0.13 1.61
C ILE A 15 10.64 0.93 1.05
N SER A 16 10.35 1.96 0.28
CA SER A 16 11.35 2.86 -0.28
C SER A 16 11.09 4.29 0.19
N GLY A 17 12.15 5.00 0.57
CA GLY A 17 12.09 6.39 0.99
C GLY A 17 13.21 7.23 0.37
N ASP A 18 12.91 8.47 0.07
CA ASP A 18 13.85 9.45 -0.44
C ASP A 18 13.47 10.86 0.03
N ASN A 19 14.47 11.69 0.34
CA ASN A 19 14.28 13.09 0.75
C ASN A 19 13.20 13.26 1.84
N GLY A 20 13.16 12.36 2.83
CA GLY A 20 12.21 12.44 3.94
C GLY A 20 10.76 12.06 3.57
N LYS A 21 10.52 11.42 2.43
CA LYS A 21 9.20 10.95 1.98
C LYS A 21 9.23 9.47 1.60
N ILE A 22 8.14 8.77 1.83
CA ILE A 22 7.93 7.42 1.28
C ILE A 22 7.63 7.54 -0.21
N THR A 23 8.43 6.88 -1.02
CA THR A 23 8.32 6.91 -2.49
C THR A 23 7.85 5.60 -3.09
N GLY A 24 7.82 4.53 -2.29
CA GLY A 24 7.33 3.23 -2.72
C GLY A 24 6.99 2.31 -1.55
N LEU A 25 5.94 1.52 -1.73
CA LEU A 25 5.57 0.41 -0.86
C LEU A 25 4.92 -0.66 -1.72
N SER A 26 5.60 -1.79 -1.88
CA SER A 26 5.17 -2.87 -2.76
C SER A 26 5.30 -4.23 -2.10
N LEU A 27 4.44 -5.17 -2.48
CA LEU A 27 4.54 -6.57 -2.06
C LEU A 27 5.58 -7.28 -2.92
N CYS A 28 6.56 -7.93 -2.31
CA CYS A 28 7.53 -8.76 -3.01
C CYS A 28 6.85 -10.02 -3.55
N GLY A 29 6.98 -10.29 -4.87
CA GLY A 29 6.48 -11.51 -5.49
C GLY A 29 7.19 -12.78 -4.99
N LYS A 30 6.64 -13.95 -5.31
CA LYS A 30 7.28 -15.25 -4.94
C LYS A 30 8.66 -15.43 -5.56
N SER A 31 8.83 -14.95 -6.80
CA SER A 31 10.13 -14.92 -7.52
C SER A 31 11.03 -13.78 -7.01
N ASP A 32 10.45 -12.69 -6.53
CA ASP A 32 11.19 -11.50 -6.14
C ASP A 32 11.75 -11.59 -4.71
N LYS A 33 11.26 -12.56 -3.90
CA LYS A 33 11.78 -12.77 -2.54
C LYS A 33 13.28 -13.00 -2.56
N VAL A 34 13.76 -13.90 -3.42
CA VAL A 34 15.20 -14.20 -3.55
C VAL A 34 15.95 -12.98 -4.09
N THR A 35 15.39 -12.30 -5.09
CA THR A 35 15.97 -11.09 -5.69
C THR A 35 15.94 -9.93 -4.71
N CYS A 36 14.83 -9.68 -4.00
CA CYS A 36 14.75 -8.66 -2.96
C CYS A 36 15.78 -8.90 -1.85
N TYR A 37 15.93 -10.15 -1.38
CA TYR A 37 16.95 -10.48 -0.38
C TYR A 37 18.37 -10.36 -0.93
N ALA A 38 18.62 -10.78 -2.18
CA ALA A 38 19.93 -10.67 -2.82
C ALA A 38 20.34 -9.21 -3.09
N GLU A 39 19.40 -8.38 -3.59
CA GLU A 39 19.65 -6.93 -3.77
C GLU A 39 19.95 -6.23 -2.45
N LEU A 40 19.31 -6.69 -1.35
CA LEU A 40 19.55 -6.13 -0.02
C LEU A 40 20.90 -6.52 0.56
N GLN A 41 21.39 -7.73 0.26
CA GLN A 41 22.72 -8.17 0.69
C GLN A 41 23.85 -7.47 -0.10
N GLN A 42 23.60 -7.07 -1.35
CA GLN A 42 24.58 -6.36 -2.18
C GLN A 42 24.66 -4.86 -1.87
N ASN A 43 23.56 -4.25 -1.40
CA ASN A 43 23.53 -2.87 -0.94
C ASN A 43 23.67 -2.84 0.58
N GLN A 44 24.86 -2.50 1.09
CA GLN A 44 25.16 -2.37 2.52
C GLN A 44 24.25 -1.37 3.30
N GLN A 45 23.27 -0.75 2.64
CA GLN A 45 22.30 0.20 3.20
C GLN A 45 20.88 -0.39 3.36
N SER A 46 20.71 -1.67 3.11
CA SER A 46 19.38 -2.31 3.17
C SER A 46 19.17 -2.97 4.53
N ILE A 47 18.14 -2.54 5.23
CA ILE A 47 17.86 -2.90 6.61
C ILE A 47 16.63 -3.80 6.66
N HIS A 48 16.73 -4.92 7.36
CA HIS A 48 15.63 -5.83 7.65
C HIS A 48 14.82 -5.30 8.84
N CYS A 49 13.54 -4.97 8.61
CA CYS A 49 12.59 -4.73 9.68
C CYS A 49 11.63 -5.93 9.75
N SER A 50 11.69 -6.74 10.80
CA SER A 50 10.68 -7.76 11.09
C SER A 50 9.88 -7.32 12.32
N GLY A 51 8.57 -7.57 12.34
CA GLY A 51 7.72 -7.27 13.48
C GLY A 51 8.29 -7.79 14.81
N GLN A 52 7.97 -7.13 15.90
CA GLN A 52 8.42 -7.41 17.28
C GLN A 52 9.92 -7.70 17.43
N GLY A 53 10.75 -6.66 17.34
CA GLY A 53 12.19 -6.75 17.64
C GLY A 53 13.12 -6.10 16.62
N ALA A 54 12.65 -5.72 15.45
CA ALA A 54 13.47 -5.18 14.35
C ALA A 54 13.60 -3.65 14.35
N GLN A 55 13.11 -2.97 15.38
CA GLN A 55 13.22 -1.50 15.51
C GLN A 55 14.67 -1.00 15.60
N GLN A 56 15.63 -1.90 15.78
CA GLN A 56 17.03 -1.53 15.98
C GLN A 56 17.83 -1.27 14.70
N GLN A 57 17.30 -1.61 13.52
CA GLN A 57 18.06 -1.52 12.27
C GLN A 57 17.54 -0.49 11.25
N CYS A 58 16.28 -0.07 11.33
CA CYS A 58 15.77 1.06 10.55
C CYS A 58 15.87 2.35 11.38
N SER A 59 16.28 3.45 10.76
CA SER A 59 16.29 4.77 11.39
C SER A 59 15.38 5.76 10.64
N GLY A 60 14.90 6.77 11.37
CA GLY A 60 14.13 7.85 10.77
C GLY A 60 12.80 7.39 10.16
N LEU A 61 12.52 7.88 8.95
CA LEU A 61 11.23 7.69 8.26
C LEU A 61 10.87 6.22 8.02
N LEU A 62 11.84 5.37 7.67
CA LEU A 62 11.55 3.96 7.39
C LEU A 62 11.21 3.19 8.66
N ALA A 63 11.83 3.52 9.80
CA ALA A 63 11.45 2.95 11.10
C ALA A 63 10.03 3.37 11.49
N GLU A 64 9.68 4.62 11.28
CA GLU A 64 8.33 5.13 11.52
C GLU A 64 7.30 4.44 10.59
N ALA A 65 7.64 4.21 9.32
CA ALA A 65 6.79 3.47 8.41
C ALA A 65 6.55 2.03 8.89
N CYS A 66 7.59 1.32 9.35
CA CYS A 66 7.45 -0.02 9.91
C CYS A 66 6.55 -0.03 11.16
N ARG A 67 6.74 0.94 12.08
CA ARG A 67 5.92 1.08 13.28
C ARG A 67 4.44 1.31 12.93
N GLN A 68 4.15 2.18 11.97
CA GLN A 68 2.79 2.44 11.53
C GLN A 68 2.16 1.24 10.83
N LEU A 69 2.94 0.44 10.08
CA LEU A 69 2.48 -0.82 9.50
C LEU A 69 2.17 -1.86 10.58
N ASP A 70 3.00 -2.00 11.62
CA ASP A 70 2.72 -2.88 12.76
C ASP A 70 1.38 -2.50 13.41
N GLU A 71 1.16 -1.22 13.71
CA GLU A 71 -0.08 -0.73 14.29
C GLU A 71 -1.30 -0.96 13.37
N TYR A 72 -1.12 -0.79 12.05
CA TYR A 72 -2.18 -1.05 11.07
C TYR A 72 -2.58 -2.53 11.04
N PHE A 73 -1.61 -3.45 10.95
CA PHE A 73 -1.90 -4.87 10.91
C PHE A 73 -2.42 -5.42 12.25
N GLN A 74 -2.12 -4.75 13.36
CA GLN A 74 -2.71 -5.03 14.68
C GLN A 74 -4.09 -4.36 14.88
N GLY A 75 -4.54 -3.57 13.90
CA GLY A 75 -5.80 -2.85 13.98
C GLY A 75 -5.83 -1.65 14.92
N GLN A 76 -4.68 -1.20 15.36
CA GLN A 76 -4.52 -0.05 16.26
C GLN A 76 -4.49 1.28 15.49
N ARG A 77 -4.12 1.23 14.20
CA ARG A 77 -4.02 2.40 13.32
C ARG A 77 -5.01 2.31 12.15
N LYS A 78 -5.77 3.38 11.95
CA LYS A 78 -6.72 3.52 10.85
C LYS A 78 -6.22 4.44 9.73
N GLN A 79 -5.27 5.31 10.02
CA GLN A 79 -4.69 6.27 9.08
C GLN A 79 -3.17 6.30 9.19
N PHE A 80 -2.49 6.34 8.04
CA PHE A 80 -1.04 6.53 7.99
C PHE A 80 -0.73 8.04 8.02
N ASP A 81 0.21 8.42 8.88
CA ASP A 81 0.74 9.78 9.00
C ASP A 81 2.20 9.79 8.53
N LEU A 82 2.38 9.56 7.24
CA LEU A 82 3.68 9.50 6.59
C LEU A 82 3.69 10.45 5.39
N PRO A 83 4.73 11.27 5.25
CA PRO A 83 4.92 12.05 4.04
C PRO A 83 5.19 11.11 2.87
N ILE A 84 4.40 11.23 1.82
CA ILE A 84 4.54 10.42 0.60
C ILE A 84 4.86 11.29 -0.60
N ASP A 85 5.61 10.72 -1.53
CA ASP A 85 5.88 11.31 -2.84
C ASP A 85 5.74 10.24 -3.92
N TYR A 86 4.96 10.53 -4.93
CA TYR A 86 4.74 9.64 -6.05
C TYR A 86 4.60 10.42 -7.34
N LYS A 87 5.02 9.81 -8.43
CA LYS A 87 4.91 10.38 -9.77
C LYS A 87 4.15 9.45 -10.68
N GLY A 88 3.27 10.00 -11.46
CA GLY A 88 2.49 9.28 -12.46
C GLY A 88 2.03 10.20 -13.58
N THR A 89 1.18 9.70 -14.46
CA THR A 89 0.48 10.58 -15.37
C THR A 89 -0.50 11.47 -14.60
N PRO A 90 -0.89 12.63 -15.14
CA PRO A 90 -1.86 13.52 -14.47
C PRO A 90 -3.17 12.81 -14.09
N PHE A 91 -3.60 11.82 -14.89
CA PHE A 91 -4.79 11.03 -14.57
C PHE A 91 -4.53 10.06 -13.40
N GLN A 92 -3.39 9.37 -13.39
CA GLN A 92 -3.03 8.47 -12.29
C GLN A 92 -2.94 9.21 -10.96
N GLU A 93 -2.30 10.38 -10.95
CA GLU A 93 -2.17 11.20 -9.73
C GLU A 93 -3.53 11.66 -9.19
N LYS A 94 -4.47 12.05 -10.09
CA LYS A 94 -5.84 12.35 -9.69
C LYS A 94 -6.54 11.14 -9.08
N VAL A 95 -6.39 9.96 -9.69
CA VAL A 95 -6.97 8.72 -9.16
C VAL A 95 -6.36 8.40 -7.79
N TRP A 96 -5.05 8.40 -7.64
CA TRP A 96 -4.40 8.09 -6.36
C TRP A 96 -4.75 9.08 -5.25
N LYS A 97 -4.92 10.36 -5.59
CA LYS A 97 -5.43 11.37 -4.66
C LYS A 97 -6.85 11.03 -4.20
N GLU A 98 -7.73 10.64 -5.13
CA GLU A 98 -9.11 10.24 -4.82
C GLU A 98 -9.14 8.97 -3.96
N LEU A 99 -8.30 7.98 -4.24
CA LEU A 99 -8.20 6.77 -3.42
C LEU A 99 -7.87 7.08 -1.96
N ARG A 100 -7.03 8.06 -1.71
CA ARG A 100 -6.64 8.47 -0.35
C ARG A 100 -7.78 9.12 0.45
N SER A 101 -8.84 9.55 -0.21
CA SER A 101 -10.03 10.08 0.46
C SER A 101 -10.97 8.98 0.97
N ILE A 102 -10.78 7.71 0.57
CA ILE A 102 -11.62 6.60 1.03
C ILE A 102 -11.28 6.30 2.49
N PRO A 103 -12.24 6.44 3.43
CA PRO A 103 -11.99 6.16 4.84
C PRO A 103 -11.64 4.69 5.10
N TYR A 104 -10.99 4.46 6.24
CA TYR A 104 -10.73 3.11 6.76
C TYR A 104 -12.03 2.33 6.96
N GLY A 105 -12.08 1.08 6.49
CA GLY A 105 -13.25 0.21 6.58
C GLY A 105 -14.36 0.49 5.58
N GLU A 106 -14.23 1.53 4.76
CA GLU A 106 -15.16 1.84 3.68
C GLU A 106 -14.64 1.37 2.32
N THR A 107 -15.55 1.17 1.39
CA THR A 107 -15.25 0.84 0.00
C THR A 107 -15.93 1.79 -0.96
N ARG A 108 -15.34 1.97 -2.14
CA ARG A 108 -15.93 2.68 -3.27
C ARG A 108 -15.85 1.80 -4.51
N SER A 109 -16.76 1.98 -5.44
CA SER A 109 -16.68 1.31 -6.74
C SER A 109 -15.68 2.02 -7.66
N TYR A 110 -15.17 1.29 -8.66
CA TYR A 110 -14.36 1.90 -9.73
C TYR A 110 -15.13 3.04 -10.44
N GLU A 111 -16.47 2.94 -10.52
CA GLU A 111 -17.34 3.97 -11.08
C GLU A 111 -17.38 5.23 -10.19
N ASP A 112 -17.48 5.06 -8.86
CA ASP A 112 -17.46 6.18 -7.91
C ASP A 112 -16.16 6.97 -8.03
N ILE A 113 -15.02 6.26 -8.14
CA ILE A 113 -13.70 6.89 -8.34
C ILE A 113 -13.66 7.61 -9.69
N ALA A 114 -14.17 7.02 -10.76
CA ALA A 114 -14.24 7.66 -12.07
C ALA A 114 -15.05 8.95 -12.06
N ILE A 115 -16.16 8.97 -11.32
CA ILE A 115 -16.99 10.16 -11.10
C ILE A 115 -16.22 11.19 -10.27
N GLY A 116 -15.58 10.77 -9.16
CA GLY A 116 -14.81 11.65 -8.26
C GLY A 116 -13.66 12.37 -8.96
N VAL A 117 -12.99 11.72 -9.93
CA VAL A 117 -11.92 12.36 -10.74
C VAL A 117 -12.45 13.17 -11.92
N GLY A 118 -13.77 13.33 -12.06
CA GLY A 118 -14.41 14.08 -13.14
C GLY A 118 -14.38 13.38 -14.51
N SER A 119 -14.27 12.06 -14.53
CA SER A 119 -14.16 11.25 -15.75
C SER A 119 -15.03 10.00 -15.68
N PRO A 120 -16.38 10.11 -15.62
CA PRO A 120 -17.28 8.98 -15.30
C PRO A 120 -17.20 7.82 -16.31
N LYS A 121 -16.75 8.06 -17.53
CA LYS A 121 -16.55 7.02 -18.55
C LYS A 121 -15.19 6.30 -18.45
N ALA A 122 -14.29 6.74 -17.54
CA ALA A 122 -12.92 6.26 -17.46
C ALA A 122 -12.72 5.08 -16.50
N VAL A 123 -13.74 4.26 -16.23
CA VAL A 123 -13.71 3.16 -15.25
C VAL A 123 -12.55 2.19 -15.48
N ARG A 124 -12.26 1.82 -16.75
CA ARG A 124 -11.12 0.95 -17.08
C ARG A 124 -9.77 1.63 -16.80
N ALA A 125 -9.66 2.93 -17.08
CA ALA A 125 -8.45 3.70 -16.81
C ALA A 125 -8.22 3.87 -15.30
N VAL A 126 -9.28 4.00 -14.50
CA VAL A 126 -9.22 3.94 -13.02
C VAL A 126 -8.67 2.59 -12.57
N GLY A 127 -9.16 1.48 -13.13
CA GLY A 127 -8.64 0.14 -12.83
C GLY A 127 -7.14 0.02 -13.15
N GLN A 128 -6.68 0.55 -14.28
CA GLN A 128 -5.26 0.57 -14.64
C GLN A 128 -4.42 1.45 -13.69
N ALA A 129 -4.93 2.62 -13.30
CA ALA A 129 -4.26 3.48 -12.33
C ALA A 129 -4.17 2.81 -10.95
N ASN A 130 -5.23 2.11 -10.55
CA ASN A 130 -5.30 1.33 -9.32
C ASN A 130 -4.24 0.21 -9.30
N HIS A 131 -4.09 -0.51 -10.42
CA HIS A 131 -3.08 -1.56 -10.60
C HIS A 131 -1.64 -1.03 -10.54
N ARG A 132 -1.42 0.22 -10.95
CA ARG A 132 -0.12 0.90 -10.97
C ARG A 132 0.16 1.72 -9.71
N ASN A 133 -0.58 1.48 -8.62
CA ASN A 133 -0.36 2.15 -7.36
C ASN A 133 1.08 1.94 -6.85
N PRO A 134 1.87 3.01 -6.67
CA PRO A 134 3.27 2.91 -6.26
C PRO A 134 3.44 2.71 -4.75
N ILE A 135 2.43 3.03 -3.93
CA ILE A 135 2.54 3.03 -2.47
C ILE A 135 1.35 2.28 -1.86
N LEU A 136 1.45 0.95 -1.87
CA LEU A 136 0.43 0.05 -1.33
C LEU A 136 0.05 0.45 0.12
N LEU A 137 -1.20 0.28 0.53
CA LEU A 137 -1.78 0.62 1.83
C LEU A 137 -1.91 2.12 2.09
N LEU A 138 -0.86 2.92 1.91
CA LEU A 138 -0.90 4.39 2.09
C LEU A 138 -1.77 5.05 1.01
N ILE A 139 -1.83 4.45 -0.18
CA ILE A 139 -2.83 4.70 -1.21
C ILE A 139 -3.72 3.45 -1.24
N PRO A 140 -4.92 3.49 -0.65
CA PRO A 140 -5.69 2.30 -0.32
C PRO A 140 -6.46 1.72 -1.52
N CYS A 141 -5.73 1.26 -2.54
CA CYS A 141 -6.30 0.67 -3.74
C CYS A 141 -7.13 -0.61 -3.48
N HIS A 142 -6.92 -1.28 -2.35
CA HIS A 142 -7.71 -2.43 -1.91
C HIS A 142 -9.15 -2.06 -1.54
N ARG A 143 -9.44 -0.79 -1.20
CA ARG A 143 -10.79 -0.28 -0.89
C ARG A 143 -11.65 -0.04 -2.13
N VAL A 144 -11.10 -0.23 -3.34
CA VAL A 144 -11.87 -0.09 -4.58
C VAL A 144 -12.33 -1.47 -5.06
N ILE A 145 -13.64 -1.64 -5.21
CA ILE A 145 -14.30 -2.90 -5.59
C ILE A 145 -15.19 -2.68 -6.82
N HIS A 146 -15.72 -3.74 -7.38
CA HIS A 146 -16.75 -3.61 -8.42
C HIS A 146 -18.09 -3.16 -7.83
N LYS A 147 -18.94 -2.53 -8.63
CA LYS A 147 -20.26 -2.03 -8.22
C LYS A 147 -21.18 -3.14 -7.69
N ASN A 148 -21.01 -4.36 -8.19
CA ASN A 148 -21.74 -5.54 -7.72
C ASN A 148 -21.16 -6.16 -6.43
N GLY A 149 -20.12 -5.55 -5.84
CA GLY A 149 -19.44 -6.04 -4.65
C GLY A 149 -18.30 -7.04 -4.92
N ASP A 150 -18.03 -7.38 -6.18
CA ASP A 150 -16.92 -8.26 -6.54
C ASP A 150 -15.57 -7.60 -6.23
N ILE A 151 -14.66 -8.36 -5.61
CA ILE A 151 -13.33 -7.91 -5.18
C ILE A 151 -12.21 -8.29 -6.14
N SER A 152 -12.54 -8.79 -7.34
CA SER A 152 -11.54 -9.14 -8.36
C SER A 152 -10.65 -7.97 -8.78
N GLY A 153 -9.55 -8.26 -9.45
CA GLY A 153 -8.70 -7.25 -10.07
C GLY A 153 -7.75 -6.52 -9.11
N PHE A 154 -7.04 -7.23 -8.24
CA PHE A 154 -6.01 -6.65 -7.37
C PHE A 154 -4.61 -7.11 -7.76
N ALA A 155 -3.66 -6.16 -7.86
CA ALA A 155 -2.28 -6.44 -8.29
C ALA A 155 -1.55 -7.43 -7.39
N CYS A 156 -1.81 -7.38 -6.09
CA CYS A 156 -1.20 -8.28 -5.10
C CYS A 156 -2.00 -9.58 -4.86
N GLY A 157 -3.00 -9.86 -5.68
CA GLY A 157 -3.85 -11.05 -5.57
C GLY A 157 -5.13 -10.83 -4.75
N ILE A 158 -6.15 -11.60 -5.09
CA ILE A 158 -7.50 -11.48 -4.49
C ILE A 158 -7.48 -11.80 -2.99
N GLU A 159 -6.73 -12.80 -2.57
CA GLU A 159 -6.61 -13.19 -1.16
C GLU A 159 -6.03 -12.06 -0.30
N THR A 160 -5.02 -11.36 -0.81
CA THR A 160 -4.45 -10.18 -0.15
C THR A 160 -5.49 -9.07 0.00
N LYS A 161 -6.25 -8.80 -1.07
CA LYS A 161 -7.31 -7.78 -1.04
C LYS A 161 -8.39 -8.13 -0.02
N LYS A 162 -8.84 -9.39 -0.03
CA LYS A 162 -9.83 -9.91 0.91
C LYS A 162 -9.34 -9.75 2.35
N TYR A 163 -8.11 -10.19 2.62
CA TYR A 163 -7.50 -10.06 3.96
C TYR A 163 -7.51 -8.60 4.46
N LEU A 164 -7.10 -7.64 3.62
CA LEU A 164 -7.07 -6.22 3.98
C LEU A 164 -8.48 -5.66 4.24
N LEU A 165 -9.45 -6.00 3.40
CA LEU A 165 -10.84 -5.58 3.59
C LEU A 165 -11.45 -6.19 4.86
N ASP A 166 -11.19 -7.46 5.15
CA ASP A 166 -11.67 -8.13 6.36
C ASP A 166 -11.01 -7.54 7.62
N LEU A 167 -9.70 -7.28 7.58
CA LEU A 167 -8.97 -6.61 8.65
C LEU A 167 -9.62 -5.26 8.99
N GLU A 168 -9.90 -4.44 7.99
CA GLU A 168 -10.50 -3.12 8.19
C GLU A 168 -11.95 -3.19 8.67
N ARG A 169 -12.75 -4.15 8.19
CA ARG A 169 -14.15 -4.34 8.63
C ARG A 169 -14.25 -4.82 10.07
N LEU A 170 -13.47 -5.82 10.47
CA LEU A 170 -13.48 -6.36 11.83
C LEU A 170 -13.12 -5.33 12.89
N GLN A 171 -12.35 -4.32 12.53
CA GLN A 171 -11.93 -3.25 13.40
C GLN A 171 -12.92 -2.06 13.43
N PHE A 172 -13.82 -2.00 12.45
CA PHE A 172 -14.85 -0.95 12.41
C PHE A 172 -15.96 -1.16 13.45
N PHE A 173 -16.17 -2.41 13.87
CA PHE A 173 -17.22 -2.81 14.82
C PHE A 173 -16.72 -2.97 16.26
N LYS A 174 -15.46 -2.62 16.55
CA LYS A 174 -14.89 -2.52 17.90
C LYS A 174 -14.76 -1.05 18.33
#